data_712f4455fabd5a99fa36f86d48dab0bc
#
_entry.id   712f4455fabd5a99fa36f86d48dab0bc
#
_cell.length_a   1.000
_cell.length_b   1.000
_cell.length_c   1.000
_cell.angle_alpha   90.00
_cell.angle_beta   90.00
_cell.angle_gamma   90.00
#
_symmetry.space_group_name_H-M   'P 1'
#
loop_
_entity.id
_entity.type
_entity.pdbx_description
1 polymer ?
#
loop_
_entity_poly.entity_id
_entity_poly.type
_entity_poly.pdbx_seq_one_letter_code
_entity_poly.pdbx_strand_id
1 'polypeptide(L)'
;MSNQSVTVGVALADVMAHCGGNPVGAVEFLVKAIAAAPAAPEPYAALAELWQDRRSELKAGLEGESSLSAVLAQAYFLFLDWDMDDAVMALGSVTGARPEVAWGIAPWFGDPRFLGAVSAEALAEACLRTLDYGHNLNTEEMRERFAPWFHALDVVSERSPVPESLAAMARLPRACGCYELAFTLCDRADAVDRVMWTAVARANTWRAMGNLDQTAEAFEHALTLDATNWSLYLDLADVRALQGDFAAAVALVEQGMQHEPHETSLRAAGAAYRTRLSGSSDDLRALIDLAPQVANTSYRDLLIDYACAGPGLPQRLVTKARSISEN
;
A
#
# COMPACT_ATOMS: atom_id res chain seq x y z
N MET A 1 -5.86 22.23 33.09
CA MET A 1 -4.44 22.69 33.11
C MET A 1 -4.05 22.91 31.66
N SER A 2 -3.89 24.17 31.26
CA SER A 2 -3.64 24.59 29.90
C SER A 2 -2.26 24.11 29.45
N ASN A 3 -2.23 23.25 28.42
CA ASN A 3 -1.02 22.95 27.67
C ASN A 3 -0.65 24.21 26.86
N GLN A 4 0.23 25.04 27.42
CA GLN A 4 0.91 26.07 26.64
C GLN A 4 1.84 25.33 25.68
N SER A 5 1.46 25.25 24.41
CA SER A 5 2.35 24.94 23.31
C SER A 5 3.45 26.00 23.34
N VAL A 6 4.63 25.60 23.80
CA VAL A 6 5.83 26.39 23.62
C VAL A 6 6.15 26.34 22.13
N THR A 7 5.70 27.34 21.38
CA THR A 7 6.11 27.56 19.99
C THR A 7 7.56 27.96 20.07
N VAL A 8 8.47 26.99 19.93
CA VAL A 8 9.91 27.26 19.81
C VAL A 8 10.10 27.81 18.40
N GLY A 9 10.20 29.14 18.31
CA GLY A 9 10.64 29.78 17.07
C GLY A 9 12.04 29.28 16.72
N VAL A 10 12.15 28.48 15.69
CA VAL A 10 13.42 27.91 15.23
C VAL A 10 13.99 28.85 14.20
N ALA A 11 14.85 29.79 14.63
CA ALA A 11 15.56 30.65 13.71
C ALA A 11 16.74 29.90 13.09
N LEU A 12 16.91 30.00 11.76
CA LEU A 12 18.00 29.32 11.05
C LEU A 12 19.39 29.69 11.62
N ALA A 13 19.60 30.94 12.02
CA ALA A 13 20.86 31.39 12.60
C ALA A 13 21.21 30.62 13.89
N ASP A 14 20.21 30.37 14.75
CA ASP A 14 20.41 29.61 15.99
C ASP A 14 20.68 28.12 15.72
N VAL A 15 19.98 27.56 14.73
CA VAL A 15 20.20 26.17 14.29
C VAL A 15 21.61 26.02 13.70
N MET A 16 22.02 26.91 12.83
CA MET A 16 23.34 26.86 12.23
C MET A 16 24.46 27.06 13.25
N ALA A 17 24.26 27.94 14.24
CA ALA A 17 25.21 28.09 15.36
C ALA A 17 25.30 26.81 16.19
N HIS A 18 24.17 26.19 16.52
CA HIS A 18 24.11 24.91 17.24
C HIS A 18 24.82 23.76 16.50
N CYS A 19 24.70 23.74 15.17
CA CYS A 19 25.30 22.71 14.32
C CYS A 19 26.73 23.06 13.86
N GLY A 20 27.37 24.09 14.40
CA GLY A 20 28.76 24.48 14.07
C GLY A 20 28.93 24.88 12.61
N GLY A 21 27.88 25.41 11.97
CA GLY A 21 27.89 25.80 10.55
C GLY A 21 27.67 24.64 9.57
N ASN A 22 27.40 23.40 10.04
CA ASN A 22 27.18 22.25 9.18
C ASN A 22 25.73 22.24 8.66
N PRO A 23 25.48 22.41 7.36
CA PRO A 23 24.13 22.45 6.80
C PRO A 23 23.38 21.12 6.88
N VAL A 24 24.06 19.97 6.73
CA VAL A 24 23.44 18.65 6.87
C VAL A 24 23.00 18.39 8.31
N GLY A 25 23.81 18.77 9.29
CA GLY A 25 23.45 18.71 10.71
C GLY A 25 22.25 19.62 11.04
N ALA A 26 22.17 20.80 10.38
CA ALA A 26 21.02 21.69 10.52
C ALA A 26 19.72 21.06 9.96
N VAL A 27 19.80 20.37 8.82
CA VAL A 27 18.67 19.59 8.27
C VAL A 27 18.19 18.55 9.27
N GLU A 28 19.07 17.73 9.83
CA GLU A 28 18.70 16.71 10.82
C GLU A 28 18.01 17.31 12.05
N PHE A 29 18.50 18.45 12.52
CA PHE A 29 17.90 19.15 13.65
C PHE A 29 16.49 19.66 13.32
N LEU A 30 16.31 20.31 12.15
CA LEU A 30 15.02 20.84 11.70
C LEU A 30 14.00 19.72 11.45
N VAL A 31 14.42 18.60 10.88
CA VAL A 31 13.55 17.44 10.67
C VAL A 31 13.08 16.83 11.99
N LYS A 32 13.92 16.80 13.03
CA LYS A 32 13.47 16.39 14.37
C LYS A 32 12.39 17.33 14.93
N ALA A 33 12.51 18.64 14.69
CA ALA A 33 11.48 19.61 15.06
C ALA A 33 10.16 19.38 14.28
N ILE A 34 10.26 19.11 12.96
CA ILE A 34 9.11 18.76 12.12
C ILE A 34 8.45 17.47 12.62
N ALA A 35 9.21 16.43 12.95
CA ALA A 35 8.66 15.19 13.45
C ALA A 35 7.89 15.35 14.78
N ALA A 36 8.33 16.29 15.61
CA ALA A 36 7.66 16.62 16.86
C ALA A 36 6.40 17.48 16.66
N ALA A 37 6.36 18.33 15.63
CA ALA A 37 5.25 19.24 15.30
C ALA A 37 5.11 19.44 13.78
N PRO A 38 4.56 18.45 13.04
CA PRO A 38 4.54 18.48 11.57
C PRO A 38 3.73 19.65 10.96
N ALA A 39 2.80 20.24 11.71
CA ALA A 39 2.01 21.39 11.29
C ALA A 39 2.73 22.75 11.52
N ALA A 40 3.83 22.77 12.28
CA ALA A 40 4.51 24.03 12.60
C ALA A 40 5.21 24.60 11.35
N PRO A 41 4.96 25.85 10.96
CA PRO A 41 5.55 26.43 9.76
C PRO A 41 7.02 26.84 9.93
N GLU A 42 7.47 27.09 11.16
CA GLU A 42 8.79 27.65 11.43
C GLU A 42 9.94 26.73 10.98
N PRO A 43 9.94 25.41 11.26
CA PRO A 43 10.99 24.52 10.79
C PRO A 43 11.06 24.44 9.26
N TYR A 44 9.91 24.50 8.57
CA TYR A 44 9.88 24.55 7.10
C TYR A 44 10.41 25.86 6.54
N ALA A 45 10.10 26.99 7.18
CA ALA A 45 10.66 28.28 6.79
C ALA A 45 12.20 28.27 6.92
N ALA A 46 12.73 27.75 8.03
CA ALA A 46 14.18 27.61 8.24
C ALA A 46 14.83 26.65 7.23
N LEU A 47 14.15 25.54 6.86
CA LEU A 47 14.61 24.65 5.80
C LEU A 47 14.62 25.36 4.42
N ALA A 48 13.61 26.17 4.12
CA ALA A 48 13.55 26.91 2.87
C ALA A 48 14.67 27.94 2.78
N GLU A 49 14.97 28.68 3.85
CA GLU A 49 16.07 29.62 3.95
C GLU A 49 17.42 28.89 3.77
N LEU A 50 17.62 27.78 4.47
CA LEU A 50 18.80 26.94 4.34
C LEU A 50 19.00 26.41 2.91
N TRP A 51 17.91 26.01 2.23
CA TRP A 51 17.93 25.56 0.84
C TRP A 51 18.35 26.69 -0.12
N GLN A 52 17.85 27.90 0.09
CA GLN A 52 18.23 29.06 -0.72
C GLN A 52 19.72 29.43 -0.56
N ASP A 53 20.20 29.40 0.68
CA ASP A 53 21.56 29.84 1.00
C ASP A 53 22.64 28.80 0.72
N ARG A 54 22.32 27.49 0.87
CA ARG A 54 23.33 26.42 0.87
C ARG A 54 22.96 25.26 -0.08
N ARG A 55 22.19 25.55 -1.12
CA ARG A 55 21.65 24.55 -2.05
C ARG A 55 22.68 23.56 -2.59
N SER A 56 23.85 24.07 -3.02
CA SER A 56 24.90 23.21 -3.60
C SER A 56 25.54 22.27 -2.58
N GLU A 57 25.73 22.74 -1.33
CA GLU A 57 26.29 21.94 -0.24
C GLU A 57 25.27 20.85 0.20
N LEU A 58 23.98 21.21 0.29
CA LEU A 58 22.92 20.30 0.65
C LEU A 58 22.72 19.22 -0.42
N LYS A 59 22.73 19.59 -1.72
CA LYS A 59 22.66 18.61 -2.79
C LYS A 59 23.79 17.59 -2.70
N ALA A 60 25.01 18.05 -2.53
CA ALA A 60 26.17 17.15 -2.41
C ALA A 60 26.15 16.32 -1.11
N GLY A 61 25.70 16.91 0.01
CA GLY A 61 25.68 16.24 1.31
C GLY A 61 24.52 15.27 1.52
N LEU A 62 23.44 15.41 0.74
CA LEU A 62 22.25 14.54 0.81
C LEU A 62 22.17 13.55 -0.37
N GLU A 63 23.10 13.64 -1.33
CA GLU A 63 23.15 12.73 -2.48
C GLU A 63 23.38 11.29 -2.02
N GLY A 64 22.44 10.38 -2.36
CA GLY A 64 22.49 8.98 -1.97
C GLY A 64 22.11 8.70 -0.52
N GLU A 65 21.79 9.72 0.30
CA GLU A 65 21.32 9.54 1.65
C GLU A 65 19.87 9.04 1.67
N SER A 66 19.66 7.91 2.36
CA SER A 66 18.34 7.26 2.50
C SER A 66 17.78 7.34 3.93
N SER A 67 18.42 8.12 4.82
CA SER A 67 17.90 8.32 6.16
C SER A 67 16.56 9.05 6.11
N LEU A 68 15.67 8.74 7.06
CA LEU A 68 14.34 9.37 7.14
C LEU A 68 14.43 10.90 7.13
N SER A 69 15.43 11.46 7.83
CA SER A 69 15.65 12.90 7.89
C SER A 69 16.03 13.48 6.54
N ALA A 70 16.90 12.80 5.79
CA ALA A 70 17.29 13.22 4.45
C ALA A 70 16.11 13.17 3.48
N VAL A 71 15.36 12.07 3.47
CA VAL A 71 14.22 11.88 2.57
C VAL A 71 13.11 12.90 2.84
N LEU A 72 12.80 13.20 4.11
CA LEU A 72 11.79 14.21 4.46
C LEU A 72 12.22 15.63 4.02
N ALA A 73 13.50 15.98 4.25
CA ALA A 73 14.02 17.27 3.80
C ALA A 73 14.02 17.36 2.26
N GLN A 74 14.43 16.28 1.57
CA GLN A 74 14.39 16.21 0.11
C GLN A 74 12.95 16.38 -0.40
N ALA A 75 11.94 15.75 0.22
CA ALA A 75 10.54 15.95 -0.16
C ALA A 75 10.15 17.44 -0.16
N TYR A 76 10.53 18.16 0.89
CA TYR A 76 10.25 19.59 0.96
C TYR A 76 11.07 20.43 -0.03
N PHE A 77 12.34 20.09 -0.25
CA PHE A 77 13.19 20.79 -1.24
C PHE A 77 12.68 20.56 -2.68
N LEU A 78 12.21 19.37 -3.00
CA LEU A 78 11.55 19.07 -4.28
C LEU A 78 10.29 19.92 -4.46
N PHE A 79 9.45 20.03 -3.42
CA PHE A 79 8.31 20.96 -3.45
C PHE A 79 8.72 22.40 -3.73
N LEU A 80 9.80 22.89 -3.09
CA LEU A 80 10.32 24.25 -3.32
C LEU A 80 10.84 24.43 -4.76
N ASP A 81 11.37 23.39 -5.36
CA ASP A 81 11.87 23.35 -6.75
C ASP A 81 10.75 23.07 -7.78
N TRP A 82 9.48 23.02 -7.37
CA TRP A 82 8.32 22.70 -8.22
C TRP A 82 8.30 21.26 -8.78
N ASP A 83 9.04 20.35 -8.18
CA ASP A 83 9.02 18.94 -8.49
C ASP A 83 8.04 18.20 -7.56
N MET A 84 6.74 18.38 -7.86
CA MET A 84 5.67 17.92 -6.97
C MET A 84 5.52 16.40 -6.96
N ASP A 85 5.84 15.76 -8.08
CA ASP A 85 5.72 14.32 -8.24
C ASP A 85 6.78 13.59 -7.40
N ASP A 86 8.04 13.98 -7.51
CA ASP A 86 9.09 13.41 -6.67
C ASP A 86 8.93 13.80 -5.19
N ALA A 87 8.40 14.99 -4.90
CA ALA A 87 8.10 15.43 -3.55
C ALA A 87 7.09 14.52 -2.85
N VAL A 88 5.98 14.17 -3.52
CA VAL A 88 4.95 13.30 -2.94
C VAL A 88 5.44 11.87 -2.80
N MET A 89 6.22 11.36 -3.75
CA MET A 89 6.81 10.02 -3.67
C MET A 89 7.76 9.88 -2.48
N ALA A 90 8.60 10.89 -2.24
CA ALA A 90 9.47 10.93 -1.06
C ALA A 90 8.66 11.00 0.25
N LEU A 91 7.60 11.82 0.30
CA LEU A 91 6.70 11.91 1.45
C LEU A 91 5.97 10.58 1.70
N GLY A 92 5.55 9.88 0.65
CA GLY A 92 4.93 8.55 0.73
C GLY A 92 5.85 7.55 1.42
N SER A 93 7.13 7.52 1.05
CA SER A 93 8.14 6.64 1.66
C SER A 93 8.34 6.94 3.16
N VAL A 94 8.42 8.24 3.53
CA VAL A 94 8.52 8.67 4.95
C VAL A 94 7.27 8.31 5.73
N THR A 95 6.09 8.49 5.14
CA THR A 95 4.81 8.17 5.76
C THR A 95 4.68 6.67 5.99
N GLY A 96 5.08 5.84 5.02
CA GLY A 96 5.09 4.38 5.18
C GLY A 96 6.04 3.91 6.28
N ALA A 97 7.25 4.51 6.37
CA ALA A 97 8.23 4.15 7.39
C ALA A 97 7.80 4.58 8.82
N ARG A 98 7.06 5.68 8.96
CA ARG A 98 6.65 6.26 10.26
C ARG A 98 5.19 6.75 10.21
N PRO A 99 4.19 5.85 10.04
CA PRO A 99 2.79 6.24 9.89
C PRO A 99 2.18 6.83 11.19
N GLU A 100 2.84 6.61 12.34
CA GLU A 100 2.45 7.22 13.62
C GLU A 100 2.70 8.74 13.66
N VAL A 101 3.41 9.31 12.71
CA VAL A 101 3.58 10.75 12.56
C VAL A 101 2.64 11.25 11.45
N ALA A 102 1.87 12.29 11.73
CA ALA A 102 0.91 12.86 10.78
C ALA A 102 1.62 13.75 9.74
N TRP A 103 2.52 13.18 8.92
CA TRP A 103 3.34 13.93 7.96
C TRP A 103 2.54 14.76 6.96
N GLY A 104 1.33 14.29 6.60
CA GLY A 104 0.45 14.98 5.65
C GLY A 104 -0.14 16.29 6.16
N ILE A 105 -0.03 16.63 7.47
CA ILE A 105 -0.42 17.96 7.98
C ILE A 105 0.65 19.03 7.75
N ALA A 106 1.77 18.68 7.09
CA ALA A 106 2.78 19.65 6.66
C ALA A 106 2.13 20.78 5.84
N PRO A 107 2.47 22.06 6.11
CA PRO A 107 1.83 23.20 5.43
C PRO A 107 1.90 23.14 3.90
N TRP A 108 2.96 22.53 3.35
CA TRP A 108 3.16 22.44 1.91
C TRP A 108 2.33 21.33 1.24
N PHE A 109 1.99 20.26 1.95
CA PHE A 109 1.22 19.14 1.38
C PHE A 109 -0.25 19.52 1.09
N GLY A 110 -0.81 20.45 1.87
CA GLY A 110 -2.13 21.04 1.61
C GLY A 110 -2.10 22.31 0.75
N ASP A 111 -0.92 22.76 0.30
CA ASP A 111 -0.79 23.98 -0.50
C ASP A 111 -1.50 23.83 -1.86
N PRO A 112 -2.31 24.82 -2.30
CA PRO A 112 -2.96 24.77 -3.61
C PRO A 112 -1.99 24.60 -4.79
N ARG A 113 -0.74 25.04 -4.67
CA ARG A 113 0.30 24.83 -5.69
C ARG A 113 0.65 23.36 -5.82
N PHE A 114 0.79 22.66 -4.68
CA PHE A 114 1.03 21.23 -4.65
C PHE A 114 -0.17 20.45 -5.22
N LEU A 115 -1.35 20.68 -4.64
CA LEU A 115 -2.58 20.01 -5.06
C LEU A 115 -2.97 20.31 -6.52
N GLY A 116 -2.58 21.47 -7.04
CA GLY A 116 -2.82 21.88 -8.42
C GLY A 116 -1.86 21.28 -9.44
N ALA A 117 -0.67 20.84 -9.03
CA ALA A 117 0.40 20.41 -9.94
C ALA A 117 0.79 18.93 -9.84
N VAL A 118 0.63 18.30 -8.67
CA VAL A 118 0.97 16.86 -8.50
C VAL A 118 0.15 15.99 -9.45
N SER A 119 0.81 15.02 -10.12
CA SER A 119 0.12 14.10 -11.03
C SER A 119 -0.67 13.02 -10.27
N ALA A 120 -1.69 12.46 -10.93
CA ALA A 120 -2.44 11.34 -10.40
C ALA A 120 -1.55 10.08 -10.24
N GLU A 121 -0.64 9.88 -11.18
CA GLU A 121 0.30 8.77 -11.21
C GLU A 121 1.25 8.82 -10.01
N ALA A 122 1.87 9.98 -9.76
CA ALA A 122 2.80 10.15 -8.64
C ALA A 122 2.10 10.01 -7.29
N LEU A 123 0.88 10.57 -7.16
CA LEU A 123 0.10 10.42 -5.92
C LEU A 123 -0.31 8.97 -5.69
N ALA A 124 -0.67 8.23 -6.75
CA ALA A 124 -0.96 6.80 -6.67
C ALA A 124 0.25 6.00 -6.21
N GLU A 125 1.42 6.24 -6.81
CA GLU A 125 2.69 5.60 -6.41
C GLU A 125 3.05 5.94 -4.95
N ALA A 126 2.89 7.19 -4.53
CA ALA A 126 3.11 7.59 -3.15
C ALA A 126 2.19 6.85 -2.17
N CYS A 127 0.91 6.65 -2.53
CA CYS A 127 -0.02 5.83 -1.75
C CYS A 127 0.45 4.38 -1.61
N LEU A 128 1.01 3.79 -2.67
CA LEU A 128 1.57 2.44 -2.59
C LEU A 128 2.75 2.37 -1.63
N ARG A 129 3.65 3.34 -1.69
CA ARG A 129 4.81 3.42 -0.77
C ARG A 129 4.40 3.55 0.71
N THR A 130 3.24 4.15 1.01
CA THR A 130 2.73 4.17 2.39
C THR A 130 2.35 2.79 2.91
N LEU A 131 2.13 1.81 2.02
CA LEU A 131 1.69 0.46 2.35
C LEU A 131 2.84 -0.57 2.40
N ASP A 132 4.04 -0.23 1.93
CA ASP A 132 5.17 -1.17 1.77
C ASP A 132 5.66 -1.81 3.08
N TYR A 133 5.41 -1.17 4.20
CA TYR A 133 5.90 -1.62 5.51
C TYR A 133 4.94 -2.53 6.27
N GLY A 134 3.76 -2.80 5.73
CA GLY A 134 2.79 -3.75 6.31
C GLY A 134 2.19 -3.33 7.66
N HIS A 135 2.20 -2.04 7.99
CA HIS A 135 1.57 -1.53 9.22
C HIS A 135 0.05 -1.72 9.20
N ASN A 136 -0.54 -1.97 10.38
CA ASN A 136 -1.99 -1.94 10.52
C ASN A 136 -2.48 -0.48 10.52
N LEU A 137 -3.04 -0.05 9.41
CA LEU A 137 -3.57 1.30 9.22
C LEU A 137 -5.07 1.41 9.54
N ASN A 138 -5.77 0.30 9.81
CA ASN A 138 -7.22 0.30 10.05
C ASN A 138 -7.54 0.62 11.52
N THR A 139 -7.20 1.82 11.94
CA THR A 139 -7.52 2.37 13.27
C THR A 139 -8.07 3.80 13.14
N GLU A 140 -8.84 4.28 14.12
CA GLU A 140 -9.34 5.66 14.14
C GLU A 140 -8.20 6.68 14.10
N GLU A 141 -7.15 6.45 14.89
CA GLU A 141 -5.95 7.28 14.92
C GLU A 141 -5.26 7.39 13.55
N MET A 142 -5.15 6.28 12.82
CA MET A 142 -4.57 6.30 11.47
C MET A 142 -5.48 7.05 10.48
N ARG A 143 -6.79 6.89 10.56
CA ARG A 143 -7.73 7.66 9.72
C ARG A 143 -7.57 9.17 9.92
N GLU A 144 -7.42 9.63 11.16
CA GLU A 144 -7.16 11.05 11.44
C GLU A 144 -5.82 11.52 10.86
N ARG A 145 -4.78 10.73 11.02
CA ARG A 145 -3.43 11.04 10.51
C ARG A 145 -3.34 11.06 8.99
N PHE A 146 -4.10 10.20 8.33
CA PHE A 146 -4.17 10.13 6.88
C PHE A 146 -5.24 11.06 6.26
N ALA A 147 -6.01 11.79 7.05
CA ALA A 147 -7.03 12.72 6.52
C ALA A 147 -6.49 13.71 5.47
N PRO A 148 -5.29 14.31 5.61
CA PRO A 148 -4.73 15.16 4.55
C PRO A 148 -4.44 14.40 3.25
N TRP A 149 -4.04 13.13 3.33
CA TRP A 149 -3.87 12.27 2.16
C TRP A 149 -5.22 12.03 1.47
N PHE A 150 -6.27 11.74 2.23
CA PHE A 150 -7.62 11.54 1.68
C PHE A 150 -8.12 12.80 0.98
N HIS A 151 -7.84 13.97 1.54
CA HIS A 151 -8.13 15.25 0.88
C HIS A 151 -7.36 15.42 -0.44
N ALA A 152 -6.06 15.09 -0.45
CA ALA A 152 -5.27 15.15 -1.68
C ALA A 152 -5.79 14.17 -2.76
N LEU A 153 -6.18 12.94 -2.36
CA LEU A 153 -6.81 11.96 -3.26
C LEU A 153 -8.11 12.51 -3.87
N ASP A 154 -8.94 13.14 -3.06
CA ASP A 154 -10.21 13.71 -3.51
C ASP A 154 -10.00 14.81 -4.54
N VAL A 155 -9.15 15.81 -4.23
CA VAL A 155 -8.84 16.94 -5.11
C VAL A 155 -8.18 16.49 -6.43
N VAL A 156 -7.18 15.62 -6.35
CA VAL A 156 -6.42 15.19 -7.53
C VAL A 156 -7.27 14.29 -8.43
N SER A 157 -8.06 13.38 -7.84
CA SER A 157 -8.95 12.50 -8.62
C SER A 157 -10.08 13.24 -9.35
N GLU A 158 -10.53 14.38 -8.82
CA GLU A 158 -11.49 15.24 -9.52
C GLU A 158 -10.84 16.02 -10.66
N ARG A 159 -9.63 16.54 -10.44
CA ARG A 159 -8.91 17.34 -11.42
C ARG A 159 -8.39 16.52 -12.60
N SER A 160 -7.85 15.33 -12.32
CA SER A 160 -7.17 14.49 -13.31
C SER A 160 -7.52 13.01 -13.10
N PRO A 161 -8.72 12.58 -13.51
CA PRO A 161 -9.14 11.20 -13.31
C PRO A 161 -8.47 10.26 -14.32
N VAL A 162 -7.39 9.59 -13.90
CA VAL A 162 -6.69 8.53 -14.65
C VAL A 162 -7.12 7.18 -14.04
N PRO A 163 -7.86 6.33 -14.77
CA PRO A 163 -8.50 5.13 -14.19
C PRO A 163 -7.56 4.21 -13.42
N GLU A 164 -6.40 3.88 -13.98
CA GLU A 164 -5.42 3.01 -13.35
C GLU A 164 -4.85 3.62 -12.06
N SER A 165 -4.57 4.92 -12.09
CA SER A 165 -4.07 5.66 -10.93
C SER A 165 -5.12 5.74 -9.83
N LEU A 166 -6.40 5.95 -10.18
CA LEU A 166 -7.49 5.98 -9.20
C LEU A 166 -7.70 4.61 -8.55
N ALA A 167 -7.60 3.53 -9.33
CA ALA A 167 -7.63 2.16 -8.82
C ALA A 167 -6.48 1.88 -7.82
N ALA A 168 -5.28 2.38 -8.12
CA ALA A 168 -4.13 2.28 -7.22
C ALA A 168 -4.31 3.14 -5.96
N MET A 169 -4.79 4.38 -6.09
CA MET A 169 -5.11 5.28 -4.98
C MET A 169 -6.13 4.67 -4.01
N ALA A 170 -7.13 3.93 -4.49
CA ALA A 170 -8.16 3.29 -3.66
C ALA A 170 -7.59 2.32 -2.61
N ARG A 171 -6.33 1.87 -2.77
CA ARG A 171 -5.69 0.95 -1.83
C ARG A 171 -5.40 1.59 -0.47
N LEU A 172 -5.02 2.87 -0.43
CA LEU A 172 -4.73 3.56 0.83
C LEU A 172 -5.98 3.76 1.69
N PRO A 173 -7.08 4.39 1.23
CA PRO A 173 -8.29 4.52 2.02
C PRO A 173 -8.87 3.15 2.41
N ARG A 174 -8.81 2.13 1.54
CA ARG A 174 -9.20 0.76 1.90
C ARG A 174 -8.38 0.22 3.08
N ALA A 175 -7.05 0.39 3.06
CA ALA A 175 -6.17 -0.06 4.14
C ALA A 175 -6.47 0.65 5.48
N CYS A 176 -6.96 1.88 5.43
CA CYS A 176 -7.39 2.65 6.59
C CYS A 176 -8.85 2.37 7.00
N GLY A 177 -9.59 1.52 6.29
CA GLY A 177 -11.01 1.25 6.55
C GLY A 177 -11.98 2.35 6.07
N CYS A 178 -11.51 3.30 5.24
CA CYS A 178 -12.30 4.35 4.60
C CYS A 178 -12.89 3.85 3.27
N TYR A 179 -13.76 2.84 3.34
CA TYR A 179 -14.25 2.11 2.17
C TYR A 179 -15.06 2.98 1.20
N GLU A 180 -15.84 3.95 1.72
CA GLU A 180 -16.62 4.86 0.88
C GLU A 180 -15.73 5.67 -0.06
N LEU A 181 -14.60 6.20 0.44
CA LEU A 181 -13.64 6.91 -0.42
C LEU A 181 -13.01 5.98 -1.44
N ALA A 182 -12.68 4.73 -1.06
CA ALA A 182 -12.16 3.75 -2.00
C ALA A 182 -13.15 3.46 -3.14
N PHE A 183 -14.45 3.33 -2.85
CA PHE A 183 -15.48 3.18 -3.88
C PHE A 183 -15.67 4.45 -4.71
N THR A 184 -15.64 5.63 -4.11
CA THR A 184 -15.72 6.91 -4.83
C THR A 184 -14.61 7.03 -5.88
N LEU A 185 -13.38 6.63 -5.54
CA LEU A 185 -12.27 6.61 -6.50
C LEU A 185 -12.52 5.61 -7.64
N CYS A 186 -13.05 4.42 -7.33
CA CYS A 186 -13.44 3.46 -8.34
C CYS A 186 -14.58 3.99 -9.24
N ASP A 187 -15.58 4.69 -8.69
CA ASP A 187 -16.69 5.26 -9.45
C ASP A 187 -16.20 6.36 -10.40
N ARG A 188 -15.28 7.22 -9.93
CA ARG A 188 -14.63 8.23 -10.78
C ARG A 188 -13.82 7.61 -11.92
N ALA A 189 -13.09 6.53 -11.63
CA ALA A 189 -12.35 5.79 -12.64
C ALA A 189 -13.29 5.22 -13.71
N ASP A 190 -14.35 4.51 -13.29
CA ASP A 190 -15.35 3.88 -14.18
C ASP A 190 -16.16 4.91 -15.00
N ALA A 191 -16.26 6.15 -14.52
CA ALA A 191 -16.90 7.26 -15.26
C ALA A 191 -16.03 7.74 -16.45
N VAL A 192 -14.73 7.50 -16.42
CA VAL A 192 -13.80 7.80 -17.52
C VAL A 192 -13.65 6.61 -18.46
N ASP A 193 -13.20 5.48 -17.90
CA ASP A 193 -13.07 4.22 -18.63
C ASP A 193 -13.14 3.04 -17.66
N ARG A 194 -13.73 1.93 -18.13
CA ARG A 194 -13.85 0.68 -17.36
C ARG A 194 -12.62 -0.16 -17.57
N VAL A 195 -11.69 -0.10 -16.63
CA VAL A 195 -10.47 -0.90 -16.66
C VAL A 195 -10.51 -2.03 -15.63
N MET A 196 -9.84 -3.12 -15.94
CA MET A 196 -9.76 -4.30 -15.07
C MET A 196 -9.28 -3.94 -13.65
N TRP A 197 -8.32 -3.05 -13.53
CA TRP A 197 -7.77 -2.64 -12.23
C TRP A 197 -8.79 -1.98 -11.30
N THR A 198 -9.77 -1.25 -11.85
CA THR A 198 -10.86 -0.65 -11.05
C THR A 198 -11.77 -1.74 -10.49
N ALA A 199 -12.12 -2.75 -11.29
CA ALA A 199 -12.90 -3.89 -10.83
C ALA A 199 -12.16 -4.67 -9.73
N VAL A 200 -10.85 -4.88 -9.86
CA VAL A 200 -9.97 -5.49 -8.83
C VAL A 200 -9.93 -4.65 -7.55
N ALA A 201 -9.80 -3.32 -7.67
CA ALA A 201 -9.82 -2.42 -6.50
C ALA A 201 -11.15 -2.50 -5.75
N ARG A 202 -12.27 -2.56 -6.48
CA ARG A 202 -13.62 -2.72 -5.95
C ARG A 202 -13.79 -4.08 -5.26
N ALA A 203 -13.35 -5.17 -5.90
CA ALA A 203 -13.39 -6.51 -5.33
C ALA A 203 -12.62 -6.59 -4.00
N ASN A 204 -11.39 -6.05 -3.98
CA ASN A 204 -10.58 -6.03 -2.76
C ASN A 204 -11.17 -5.12 -1.67
N THR A 205 -11.95 -4.09 -2.02
CA THR A 205 -12.65 -3.26 -1.04
C THR A 205 -13.82 -4.04 -0.42
N TRP A 206 -14.61 -4.75 -1.21
CA TRP A 206 -15.66 -5.65 -0.71
C TRP A 206 -15.09 -6.77 0.15
N ARG A 207 -13.94 -7.36 -0.26
CA ARG A 207 -13.23 -8.37 0.54
C ARG A 207 -12.83 -7.84 1.91
N ALA A 208 -12.29 -6.62 1.98
CA ALA A 208 -11.93 -5.98 3.25
C ALA A 208 -13.13 -5.71 4.17
N MET A 209 -14.32 -5.51 3.60
CA MET A 209 -15.59 -5.42 4.33
C MET A 209 -16.19 -6.78 4.72
N GLY A 210 -15.60 -7.89 4.27
CA GLY A 210 -16.11 -9.26 4.49
C GLY A 210 -17.30 -9.65 3.61
N ASN A 211 -17.64 -8.85 2.59
CA ASN A 211 -18.74 -9.15 1.66
C ASN A 211 -18.24 -10.01 0.50
N LEU A 212 -18.22 -11.33 0.71
CA LEU A 212 -17.68 -12.28 -0.26
C LEU A 212 -18.50 -12.36 -1.56
N ASP A 213 -19.81 -12.13 -1.51
CA ASP A 213 -20.66 -12.19 -2.70
C ASP A 213 -20.35 -11.03 -3.65
N GLN A 214 -20.30 -9.79 -3.14
CA GLN A 214 -19.90 -8.63 -3.92
C GLN A 214 -18.43 -8.70 -4.37
N THR A 215 -17.57 -9.34 -3.57
CA THR A 215 -16.17 -9.61 -3.97
C THR A 215 -16.13 -10.49 -5.20
N ALA A 216 -16.90 -11.60 -5.20
CA ALA A 216 -16.95 -12.53 -6.32
C ALA A 216 -17.50 -11.85 -7.59
N GLU A 217 -18.63 -11.13 -7.48
CA GLU A 217 -19.22 -10.37 -8.61
C GLU A 217 -18.21 -9.39 -9.22
N ALA A 218 -17.44 -8.68 -8.39
CA ALA A 218 -16.46 -7.71 -8.87
C ALA A 218 -15.25 -8.39 -9.56
N PHE A 219 -14.78 -9.55 -9.08
CA PHE A 219 -13.76 -10.32 -9.79
C PHE A 219 -14.28 -10.97 -11.08
N GLU A 220 -15.53 -11.46 -11.09
CA GLU A 220 -16.19 -11.92 -12.32
C GLU A 220 -16.26 -10.80 -13.36
N HIS A 221 -16.60 -9.59 -12.92
CA HIS A 221 -16.56 -8.41 -13.79
C HIS A 221 -15.14 -8.13 -14.31
N ALA A 222 -14.10 -8.19 -13.43
CA ALA A 222 -12.72 -8.03 -13.87
C ALA A 222 -12.31 -9.04 -14.95
N LEU A 223 -12.76 -10.30 -14.85
CA LEU A 223 -12.55 -11.34 -15.86
C LEU A 223 -13.24 -11.03 -17.18
N THR A 224 -14.35 -10.27 -17.21
CA THR A 224 -14.97 -9.83 -18.47
C THR A 224 -14.13 -8.79 -19.18
N LEU A 225 -13.28 -8.06 -18.46
CA LEU A 225 -12.39 -7.01 -18.99
C LEU A 225 -11.02 -7.56 -19.41
N ASP A 226 -10.52 -8.59 -18.69
CA ASP A 226 -9.29 -9.30 -19.05
C ASP A 226 -9.40 -10.79 -18.71
N ALA A 227 -9.93 -11.56 -19.63
CA ALA A 227 -10.11 -13.00 -19.49
C ALA A 227 -8.80 -13.80 -19.57
N THR A 228 -7.67 -13.17 -19.90
CA THR A 228 -6.36 -13.85 -20.01
C THR A 228 -5.52 -13.74 -18.75
N ASN A 229 -5.89 -12.87 -17.86
CA ASN A 229 -5.16 -12.63 -16.61
C ASN A 229 -5.39 -13.77 -15.60
N TRP A 230 -4.44 -14.68 -15.52
CA TRP A 230 -4.50 -15.84 -14.65
C TRP A 230 -4.70 -15.51 -13.17
N SER A 231 -4.18 -14.34 -12.71
CA SER A 231 -4.28 -13.97 -11.29
C SER A 231 -5.72 -13.70 -10.84
N LEU A 232 -6.59 -13.23 -11.75
CA LEU A 232 -8.01 -13.02 -11.45
C LEU A 232 -8.74 -14.33 -11.19
N TYR A 233 -8.38 -15.40 -11.90
CA TYR A 233 -8.93 -16.73 -11.63
C TYR A 233 -8.52 -17.24 -10.25
N LEU A 234 -7.27 -17.00 -9.85
CA LEU A 234 -6.79 -17.36 -8.52
C LEU A 234 -7.52 -16.56 -7.43
N ASP A 235 -7.61 -15.24 -7.59
CA ASP A 235 -8.32 -14.37 -6.64
C ASP A 235 -9.79 -14.77 -6.48
N LEU A 236 -10.49 -15.08 -7.58
CA LEU A 236 -11.88 -15.53 -7.54
C LEU A 236 -12.00 -16.92 -6.93
N ALA A 237 -11.06 -17.84 -7.22
CA ALA A 237 -11.02 -19.16 -6.63
C ALA A 237 -10.85 -19.09 -5.11
N ASP A 238 -10.00 -18.18 -4.62
CA ASP A 238 -9.83 -17.94 -3.19
C ASP A 238 -11.13 -17.45 -2.53
N VAL A 239 -11.88 -16.58 -3.21
CA VAL A 239 -13.20 -16.14 -2.73
C VAL A 239 -14.19 -17.30 -2.66
N ARG A 240 -14.25 -18.15 -3.70
CA ARG A 240 -15.10 -19.33 -3.70
C ARG A 240 -14.71 -20.33 -2.60
N ALA A 241 -13.41 -20.51 -2.34
CA ALA A 241 -12.92 -21.33 -1.25
C ALA A 241 -13.33 -20.77 0.14
N LEU A 242 -13.27 -19.45 0.32
CA LEU A 242 -13.77 -18.77 1.53
C LEU A 242 -15.28 -18.93 1.72
N GLN A 243 -16.05 -18.97 0.63
CA GLN A 243 -17.48 -19.30 0.66
C GLN A 243 -17.75 -20.79 0.90
N GLY A 244 -16.70 -21.64 0.93
CA GLY A 244 -16.81 -23.10 1.11
C GLY A 244 -17.08 -23.87 -0.19
N ASP A 245 -17.17 -23.20 -1.33
CA ASP A 245 -17.37 -23.81 -2.65
C ASP A 245 -16.04 -24.22 -3.29
N PHE A 246 -15.46 -25.29 -2.76
CA PHE A 246 -14.19 -25.83 -3.27
C PHE A 246 -14.31 -26.43 -4.68
N ALA A 247 -15.52 -26.81 -5.12
CA ALA A 247 -15.72 -27.30 -6.48
C ALA A 247 -15.57 -26.16 -7.50
N ALA A 248 -16.21 -25.03 -7.26
CA ALA A 248 -16.03 -23.83 -8.08
C ALA A 248 -14.58 -23.30 -8.03
N ALA A 249 -13.94 -23.33 -6.84
CA ALA A 249 -12.54 -22.94 -6.69
C ALA A 249 -11.59 -23.79 -7.55
N VAL A 250 -11.76 -25.11 -7.59
CA VAL A 250 -10.99 -26.01 -8.47
C VAL A 250 -11.20 -25.67 -9.93
N ALA A 251 -12.46 -25.50 -10.36
CA ALA A 251 -12.76 -25.16 -11.77
C ALA A 251 -12.11 -23.85 -12.22
N LEU A 252 -12.10 -22.82 -11.37
CA LEU A 252 -11.46 -21.54 -11.64
C LEU A 252 -9.94 -21.66 -11.75
N VAL A 253 -9.31 -22.38 -10.82
CA VAL A 253 -7.85 -22.61 -10.90
C VAL A 253 -7.48 -23.36 -12.18
N GLU A 254 -8.27 -24.36 -12.61
CA GLU A 254 -8.07 -25.08 -13.86
C GLU A 254 -8.19 -24.17 -15.08
N GLN A 255 -9.11 -23.19 -15.06
CA GLN A 255 -9.18 -22.16 -16.10
C GLN A 255 -7.94 -21.23 -16.07
N GLY A 256 -7.51 -20.76 -14.91
CA GLY A 256 -6.29 -19.96 -14.78
C GLY A 256 -5.04 -20.69 -15.30
N MET A 257 -4.92 -22.01 -15.05
CA MET A 257 -3.83 -22.83 -15.57
C MET A 257 -3.84 -23.01 -17.10
N GLN A 258 -4.93 -22.72 -17.80
CA GLN A 258 -4.93 -22.68 -19.26
C GLN A 258 -4.14 -21.49 -19.81
N HIS A 259 -4.07 -20.40 -19.02
CA HIS A 259 -3.31 -19.19 -19.38
C HIS A 259 -1.86 -19.25 -18.86
N GLU A 260 -1.66 -19.77 -17.64
CA GLU A 260 -0.32 -19.89 -17.03
C GLU A 260 -0.14 -21.26 -16.33
N PRO A 261 0.19 -22.32 -17.13
CA PRO A 261 0.22 -23.70 -16.60
C PRO A 261 1.34 -23.96 -15.57
N HIS A 262 2.36 -23.10 -15.55
CA HIS A 262 3.53 -23.26 -14.69
C HIS A 262 3.50 -22.40 -13.43
N GLU A 263 2.49 -21.56 -13.28
CA GLU A 263 2.38 -20.69 -12.09
C GLU A 263 2.21 -21.53 -10.83
N THR A 264 3.18 -21.37 -9.91
CA THR A 264 3.25 -22.18 -8.69
C THR A 264 2.05 -21.97 -7.78
N SER A 265 1.57 -20.73 -7.66
CA SER A 265 0.44 -20.39 -6.79
C SER A 265 -0.86 -21.05 -7.27
N LEU A 266 -1.13 -21.04 -8.59
CA LEU A 266 -2.27 -21.74 -9.18
C LEU A 266 -2.20 -23.25 -8.94
N ARG A 267 -1.04 -23.85 -9.17
CA ARG A 267 -0.84 -25.30 -8.99
C ARG A 267 -1.01 -25.72 -7.52
N ALA A 268 -0.47 -24.92 -6.61
CA ALA A 268 -0.58 -25.16 -5.17
C ALA A 268 -2.04 -25.00 -4.71
N ALA A 269 -2.73 -23.94 -5.14
CA ALA A 269 -4.15 -23.73 -4.84
C ALA A 269 -5.02 -24.87 -5.37
N GLY A 270 -4.81 -25.30 -6.63
CA GLY A 270 -5.54 -26.43 -7.22
C GLY A 270 -5.33 -27.73 -6.43
N ALA A 271 -4.10 -28.02 -6.03
CA ALA A 271 -3.80 -29.18 -5.20
C ALA A 271 -4.49 -29.09 -3.82
N ALA A 272 -4.45 -27.92 -3.19
CA ALA A 272 -5.09 -27.67 -1.90
C ALA A 272 -6.62 -27.86 -1.97
N TYR A 273 -7.27 -27.23 -2.96
CA TYR A 273 -8.73 -27.26 -3.09
C TYR A 273 -9.23 -28.65 -3.48
N ARG A 274 -8.53 -29.39 -4.39
CA ARG A 274 -8.86 -30.79 -4.69
C ARG A 274 -8.68 -31.68 -3.48
N THR A 275 -7.61 -31.50 -2.70
CA THR A 275 -7.42 -32.23 -1.44
C THR A 275 -8.57 -31.96 -0.47
N ARG A 276 -8.95 -30.70 -0.31
CA ARG A 276 -10.07 -30.31 0.58
C ARG A 276 -11.39 -30.92 0.16
N LEU A 277 -11.65 -30.98 -1.14
CA LEU A 277 -12.89 -31.49 -1.72
C LEU A 277 -12.98 -33.01 -1.65
N SER A 278 -11.92 -33.74 -1.99
CA SER A 278 -11.94 -35.18 -2.23
C SER A 278 -11.19 -36.04 -1.20
N GLY A 279 -10.32 -35.43 -0.39
CA GLY A 279 -9.40 -36.17 0.48
C GLY A 279 -8.26 -36.87 -0.28
N SER A 280 -7.93 -36.41 -1.49
CA SER A 280 -6.87 -36.98 -2.32
C SER A 280 -5.50 -36.90 -1.66
N SER A 281 -4.91 -38.06 -1.33
CA SER A 281 -3.55 -38.12 -0.80
C SER A 281 -2.49 -37.74 -1.84
N ASP A 282 -2.78 -37.89 -3.12
CA ASP A 282 -1.83 -37.53 -4.19
C ASP A 282 -1.78 -36.02 -4.40
N ASP A 283 -2.95 -35.34 -4.34
CA ASP A 283 -2.98 -33.88 -4.36
C ASP A 283 -2.32 -33.28 -3.11
N LEU A 284 -2.48 -33.89 -1.91
CA LEU A 284 -1.78 -33.44 -0.71
C LEU A 284 -0.25 -33.59 -0.85
N ARG A 285 0.24 -34.67 -1.48
CA ARG A 285 1.68 -34.81 -1.79
C ARG A 285 2.15 -33.72 -2.77
N ALA A 286 1.36 -33.47 -3.82
CA ALA A 286 1.68 -32.42 -4.78
C ALA A 286 1.75 -31.03 -4.10
N LEU A 287 0.81 -30.73 -3.18
CA LEU A 287 0.88 -29.50 -2.38
C LEU A 287 2.13 -29.43 -1.51
N ILE A 288 2.49 -30.51 -0.82
CA ILE A 288 3.70 -30.60 0.01
C ILE A 288 4.95 -30.28 -0.79
N ASP A 289 5.03 -30.72 -2.04
CA ASP A 289 6.18 -30.49 -2.92
C ASP A 289 6.21 -29.08 -3.52
N LEU A 290 5.05 -28.44 -3.70
CA LEU A 290 4.89 -27.08 -4.24
C LEU A 290 4.98 -25.99 -3.16
N ALA A 291 4.52 -26.26 -1.95
CA ALA A 291 4.39 -25.28 -0.87
C ALA A 291 5.69 -24.49 -0.57
N PRO A 292 6.90 -25.10 -0.55
CA PRO A 292 8.14 -24.35 -0.34
C PRO A 292 8.47 -23.33 -1.44
N GLN A 293 7.81 -23.41 -2.60
CA GLN A 293 8.01 -22.52 -3.75
C GLN A 293 6.98 -21.38 -3.79
N VAL A 294 5.95 -21.42 -2.93
CA VAL A 294 4.97 -20.34 -2.81
C VAL A 294 5.60 -19.19 -2.02
N ALA A 295 5.84 -18.07 -2.70
CA ALA A 295 6.56 -16.93 -2.14
C ALA A 295 5.84 -16.28 -0.95
N ASN A 296 4.51 -16.18 -1.00
CA ASN A 296 3.71 -15.66 0.10
C ASN A 296 3.46 -16.75 1.15
N THR A 297 4.17 -16.66 2.28
CA THR A 297 4.11 -17.66 3.35
C THR A 297 2.72 -17.73 4.00
N SER A 298 2.03 -16.61 4.20
CA SER A 298 0.68 -16.60 4.77
C SER A 298 -0.32 -17.29 3.83
N TYR A 299 -0.18 -17.08 2.53
CA TYR A 299 -1.01 -17.76 1.53
C TYR A 299 -0.71 -19.26 1.48
N ARG A 300 0.58 -19.64 1.49
CA ARG A 300 1.01 -21.04 1.61
C ARG A 300 0.35 -21.74 2.79
N ASP A 301 0.40 -21.12 3.96
CA ASP A 301 -0.14 -21.69 5.19
C ASP A 301 -1.66 -21.85 5.14
N LEU A 302 -2.37 -20.87 4.54
CA LEU A 302 -3.81 -20.96 4.27
C LEU A 302 -4.15 -22.17 3.37
N LEU A 303 -3.39 -22.38 2.29
CA LEU A 303 -3.59 -23.52 1.39
C LEU A 303 -3.36 -24.86 2.11
N ILE A 304 -2.35 -24.95 2.96
CA ILE A 304 -2.07 -26.13 3.78
C ILE A 304 -3.24 -26.40 4.75
N ASP A 305 -3.79 -25.35 5.38
CA ASP A 305 -4.92 -25.49 6.29
C ASP A 305 -6.19 -26.00 5.56
N TYR A 306 -6.50 -25.46 4.38
CA TYR A 306 -7.58 -25.97 3.56
C TYR A 306 -7.39 -27.45 3.21
N ALA A 307 -6.21 -27.82 2.73
CA ALA A 307 -5.92 -29.18 2.35
C ALA A 307 -6.01 -30.16 3.55
N CYS A 308 -5.41 -29.78 4.68
CA CYS A 308 -5.41 -30.61 5.89
C CYS A 308 -6.79 -30.82 6.51
N ALA A 309 -7.78 -30.00 6.16
CA ALA A 309 -9.18 -30.18 6.55
C ALA A 309 -9.97 -31.09 5.58
N GLY A 310 -9.31 -31.69 4.58
CA GLY A 310 -9.91 -32.66 3.65
C GLY A 310 -10.31 -33.97 4.34
N PRO A 311 -11.33 -34.68 3.79
CA PRO A 311 -11.84 -35.92 4.40
C PRO A 311 -10.86 -37.09 4.21
N GLY A 312 -10.78 -37.98 5.20
CA GLY A 312 -10.11 -39.29 5.07
C GLY A 312 -8.60 -39.30 4.85
N LEU A 313 -7.92 -38.16 5.08
CA LEU A 313 -6.50 -38.04 4.85
C LEU A 313 -5.64 -38.82 5.86
N PRO A 314 -4.54 -39.49 5.41
CA PRO A 314 -3.59 -40.13 6.31
C PRO A 314 -2.92 -39.13 7.26
N GLN A 315 -2.99 -39.35 8.56
CA GLN A 315 -2.45 -38.48 9.60
C GLN A 315 -0.96 -38.14 9.36
N ARG A 316 -0.16 -39.07 8.88
CA ARG A 316 1.25 -38.88 8.57
C ARG A 316 1.47 -37.78 7.51
N LEU A 317 0.61 -37.72 6.48
CA LEU A 317 0.70 -36.71 5.44
C LEU A 317 0.25 -35.33 5.96
N VAL A 318 -0.83 -35.30 6.75
CA VAL A 318 -1.30 -34.08 7.40
C VAL A 318 -0.21 -33.48 8.31
N THR A 319 0.45 -34.30 9.13
CA THR A 319 1.55 -33.85 9.99
C THR A 319 2.71 -33.31 9.15
N LYS A 320 3.07 -34.00 8.03
CA LYS A 320 4.12 -33.51 7.12
C LYS A 320 3.76 -32.18 6.47
N ALA A 321 2.50 -32.00 6.04
CA ALA A 321 2.06 -30.74 5.43
C ALA A 321 2.15 -29.59 6.45
N ARG A 322 1.65 -29.76 7.66
CA ARG A 322 1.68 -28.74 8.72
C ARG A 322 3.08 -28.35 9.16
N SER A 323 4.04 -29.29 9.14
CA SER A 323 5.43 -28.96 9.48
C SER A 323 6.11 -27.98 8.50
N ILE A 324 5.52 -27.73 7.33
CA ILE A 324 5.99 -26.70 6.37
C ILE A 324 5.59 -25.31 6.85
N SER A 325 4.40 -25.14 7.46
CA SER A 325 3.92 -23.86 8.00
C SER A 325 4.66 -23.43 9.28
N GLU A 326 5.33 -24.38 9.96
CA GLU A 326 6.06 -24.13 11.21
C GLU A 326 7.52 -23.68 10.98
N ASN A 327 8.01 -23.71 9.73
CA ASN A 327 9.37 -23.33 9.31
C ASN A 327 9.33 -22.10 8.38
#